data_02f386fbc23b392d836d9e8d129a3624
#
_entry.id   02f386fbc23b392d836d9e8d129a3624
#
_cell.length_a   1.000
_cell.length_b   1.000
_cell.length_c   1.000
_cell.angle_alpha   90.00
_cell.angle_beta   90.00
_cell.angle_gamma   90.00
#
_symmetry.space_group_name_H-M   'P 1'
#
loop_
_entity.id
_entity.type
_entity.pdbx_description
1 polymer ?
#
loop_
_entity_poly.entity_id
_entity_poly.type
_entity_poly.pdbx_seq_one_letter_code
_entity_poly.pdbx_strand_id
1 'polypeptide(L)'
;MAQTSETVRKALRAVKDPELNLNIIDIGLVYDVDVTDTGDVLVKMTLTSPGCPAGAEIIQNVKDVASDLEGVGSVDVELVWDPYWTPEMMDPRVKAFLGY
;
A
#
# COMPACT_ATOMS: atom_id res chain seq x y z
N MET A 1 -8.40 9.20 -18.37
CA MET A 1 -9.30 9.42 -17.23
C MET A 1 -8.48 9.56 -15.96
N ALA A 2 -8.89 10.47 -15.08
CA ALA A 2 -8.20 10.65 -13.82
C ALA A 2 -8.40 9.43 -12.90
N GLN A 3 -7.36 9.04 -12.19
CA GLN A 3 -7.45 8.00 -11.18
C GLN A 3 -8.09 8.57 -9.91
N THR A 4 -8.67 7.69 -9.11
CA THR A 4 -9.19 8.03 -7.79
C THR A 4 -8.41 7.27 -6.73
N SER A 5 -8.58 7.66 -5.47
CA SER A 5 -7.94 6.90 -4.38
C SER A 5 -8.37 5.43 -4.40
N GLU A 6 -9.60 5.14 -4.75
CA GLU A 6 -10.10 3.77 -4.86
C GLU A 6 -9.41 2.99 -5.97
N THR A 7 -9.28 3.59 -7.16
CA THR A 7 -8.65 2.89 -8.29
C THR A 7 -7.17 2.63 -8.02
N VAL A 8 -6.49 3.57 -7.37
CA VAL A 8 -5.10 3.39 -6.98
C VAL A 8 -4.98 2.28 -5.93
N ARG A 9 -5.82 2.30 -4.89
CA ARG A 9 -5.83 1.22 -3.89
C ARG A 9 -6.04 -0.14 -4.52
N LYS A 10 -6.98 -0.23 -5.44
CA LYS A 10 -7.27 -1.49 -6.14
C LYS A 10 -6.04 -1.99 -6.91
N ALA A 11 -5.35 -1.09 -7.59
CA ALA A 11 -4.13 -1.44 -8.33
C ALA A 11 -3.02 -1.90 -7.39
N LEU A 12 -2.91 -1.31 -6.19
CA LEU A 12 -1.89 -1.68 -5.22
C LEU A 12 -2.06 -3.09 -4.66
N ARG A 13 -3.17 -3.75 -4.90
CA ARG A 13 -3.34 -5.17 -4.57
C ARG A 13 -2.38 -6.07 -5.36
N ALA A 14 -1.75 -5.55 -6.39
CA ALA A 14 -0.69 -6.27 -7.10
C ALA A 14 0.63 -6.29 -6.32
N VAL A 15 0.77 -5.45 -5.29
CA VAL A 15 1.98 -5.39 -4.48
C VAL A 15 1.83 -6.31 -3.28
N LYS A 16 2.77 -7.24 -3.11
CA LYS A 16 2.74 -8.20 -2.01
C LYS A 16 3.88 -7.96 -1.05
N ASP A 17 3.61 -8.21 0.24
CA ASP A 17 4.66 -8.33 1.24
C ASP A 17 5.30 -9.71 1.07
N PRO A 18 6.59 -9.79 0.74
CA PRO A 18 7.22 -11.08 0.48
C PRO A 18 7.32 -11.97 1.72
N GLU A 19 7.27 -11.42 2.92
CA GLU A 19 7.31 -12.20 4.16
C GLU A 19 5.99 -12.92 4.42
N LEU A 20 4.87 -12.26 4.11
CA LEU A 20 3.53 -12.81 4.34
C LEU A 20 2.91 -13.40 3.08
N ASN A 21 3.45 -13.06 1.91
CA ASN A 21 2.91 -13.47 0.61
C ASN A 21 1.44 -13.03 0.42
N LEU A 22 1.09 -11.88 0.98
CA LEU A 22 -0.24 -11.28 0.89
C LEU A 22 -0.11 -9.85 0.41
N ASN A 23 -1.15 -9.35 -0.28
CA ASN A 23 -1.09 -7.99 -0.80
C ASN A 23 -1.19 -6.96 0.34
N ILE A 24 -0.54 -5.82 0.12
CA ILE A 24 -0.39 -4.79 1.15
C ILE A 24 -1.71 -4.12 1.54
N ILE A 25 -2.72 -4.16 0.68
CA ILE A 25 -4.03 -3.59 0.99
C ILE A 25 -4.75 -4.48 2.02
N ASP A 26 -4.78 -5.79 1.78
CA ASP A 26 -5.50 -6.72 2.65
C ASP A 26 -4.85 -6.86 4.02
N ILE A 27 -3.53 -6.72 4.10
CA ILE A 27 -2.85 -6.77 5.41
C ILE A 27 -2.83 -5.41 6.12
N GLY A 28 -3.39 -4.37 5.50
CA GLY A 28 -3.60 -3.09 6.18
C GLY A 28 -2.39 -2.20 6.24
N LEU A 29 -1.45 -2.33 5.32
CA LEU A 29 -0.25 -1.48 5.29
C LEU A 29 -0.49 -0.11 4.69
N VAL A 30 -1.50 0.05 3.84
CA VAL A 30 -1.81 1.33 3.21
C VAL A 30 -2.85 2.06 4.05
N TYR A 31 -2.46 3.21 4.62
CA TYR A 31 -3.32 3.98 5.50
C TYR A 31 -4.14 5.01 4.75
N ASP A 32 -3.56 5.63 3.73
CA ASP A 32 -4.27 6.65 2.96
C ASP A 32 -3.69 6.76 1.56
N VAL A 33 -4.53 7.15 0.61
CA VAL A 33 -4.12 7.41 -0.77
C VAL A 33 -4.79 8.69 -1.20
N ASP A 34 -3.98 9.70 -1.53
CA ASP A 34 -4.45 10.97 -2.07
C ASP A 34 -4.09 11.07 -3.54
N VAL A 35 -5.05 11.50 -4.36
CA VAL A 35 -4.84 11.75 -5.78
C VAL A 35 -5.25 13.19 -6.07
N THR A 36 -4.33 13.97 -6.62
CA THR A 36 -4.62 15.37 -6.98
C THR A 36 -5.32 15.44 -8.33
N ASP A 37 -5.87 16.61 -8.64
CA ASP A 37 -6.51 16.86 -9.94
C ASP A 37 -5.54 16.72 -11.10
N THR A 38 -4.25 16.90 -10.85
CA THR A 38 -3.22 16.78 -11.89
C THR A 38 -2.68 15.35 -12.04
N GLY A 39 -3.18 14.42 -11.23
CA GLY A 39 -2.79 13.02 -11.32
C GLY A 39 -1.61 12.64 -10.43
N ASP A 40 -1.20 13.51 -9.53
CA ASP A 40 -0.14 13.20 -8.58
C ASP A 40 -0.71 12.35 -7.43
N VAL A 41 0.02 11.30 -7.06
CA VAL A 41 -0.44 10.33 -6.07
C VAL A 41 0.50 10.37 -4.85
N LEU A 42 -0.10 10.45 -3.68
CA LEU A 42 0.62 10.28 -2.41
C LEU A 42 0.04 9.07 -1.69
N VAL A 43 0.88 8.10 -1.40
CA VAL A 43 0.50 6.90 -0.64
C VAL A 43 1.11 7.00 0.75
N LYS A 44 0.24 7.03 1.76
CA LYS A 44 0.68 6.96 3.16
C LYS A 44 0.56 5.52 3.60
N MET A 45 1.67 4.90 3.95
CA MET A 45 1.69 3.50 4.31
C MET A 45 2.69 3.23 5.42
N THR A 46 2.59 2.05 5.99
CA THR A 46 3.52 1.57 7.00
C THR A 46 4.09 0.21 6.58
N LEU A 47 4.96 -0.33 7.42
CA LEU A 47 5.49 -1.68 7.27
C LEU A 47 5.16 -2.46 8.53
N THR A 48 5.25 -3.79 8.46
CA THR A 48 4.94 -4.65 9.61
C THR A 48 5.92 -4.46 10.76
N SER A 49 7.13 -4.00 10.46
CA SER A 49 8.10 -3.63 11.50
C SER A 49 9.11 -2.62 10.95
N PRO A 50 9.72 -1.77 11.80
CA PRO A 50 10.71 -0.79 11.36
C PRO A 50 11.95 -1.43 10.74
N GLY A 51 12.27 -2.66 11.11
CA GLY A 51 13.42 -3.39 10.58
C GLY A 51 13.12 -4.29 9.40
N CYS A 52 11.98 -4.11 8.74
CA CYS A 52 11.58 -4.96 7.62
C CYS A 52 12.58 -4.89 6.46
N PRO A 53 13.31 -5.98 6.16
CA PRO A 53 14.31 -5.95 5.08
C PRO A 53 13.69 -5.81 3.69
N ALA A 54 12.40 -6.13 3.55
CA ALA A 54 11.68 -6.02 2.30
C ALA A 54 11.07 -4.63 2.09
N GLY A 55 11.23 -3.70 3.04
CA GLY A 55 10.57 -2.41 3.00
C GLY A 55 10.87 -1.60 1.74
N ALA A 56 12.15 -1.53 1.35
CA ALA A 56 12.54 -0.79 0.16
C ALA A 56 11.93 -1.39 -1.10
N GLU A 57 11.85 -2.71 -1.19
CA GLU A 57 11.25 -3.40 -2.31
C GLU A 57 9.75 -3.13 -2.39
N ILE A 58 9.06 -3.17 -1.26
CA ILE A 58 7.62 -2.89 -1.20
C ILE A 58 7.35 -1.45 -1.66
N ILE A 59 8.11 -0.48 -1.17
CA ILE A 59 7.97 0.91 -1.55
C ILE A 59 8.19 1.10 -3.04
N GLN A 60 9.23 0.49 -3.58
CA GLN A 60 9.52 0.60 -5.01
C GLN A 60 8.40 -0.02 -5.84
N ASN A 61 7.87 -1.17 -5.43
CA ASN A 61 6.77 -1.82 -6.13
C ASN A 61 5.49 -0.96 -6.09
N VAL A 62 5.22 -0.29 -4.97
CA VAL A 62 4.11 0.65 -4.88
C VAL A 62 4.26 1.77 -5.90
N LYS A 63 5.44 2.36 -5.98
CA LYS A 63 5.71 3.43 -6.94
C LYS A 63 5.55 2.93 -8.38
N ASP A 64 6.08 1.75 -8.68
CA ASP A 64 6.01 1.18 -10.01
C ASP A 64 4.57 0.90 -10.44
N VAL A 65 3.80 0.26 -9.58
CA VAL A 65 2.40 -0.07 -9.88
C VAL A 65 1.56 1.19 -10.04
N ALA A 66 1.70 2.15 -9.14
CA ALA A 66 0.90 3.37 -9.20
C ALA A 66 1.28 4.24 -10.40
N SER A 67 2.58 4.34 -10.71
CA SER A 67 3.04 5.17 -11.83
C SER A 67 2.66 4.58 -13.19
N ASP A 68 2.39 3.28 -13.24
CA ASP A 68 1.96 2.61 -14.47
C ASP A 68 0.48 2.84 -14.80
N LEU A 69 -0.28 3.42 -13.87
CA LEU A 69 -1.69 3.72 -14.11
C LEU A 69 -1.83 4.92 -15.04
N GLU A 70 -2.81 4.83 -15.93
CA GLU A 70 -3.09 5.90 -16.90
C GLU A 70 -3.46 7.19 -16.17
N GLY A 71 -2.87 8.29 -16.58
CA GLY A 71 -3.18 9.61 -16.02
C GLY A 71 -2.43 9.96 -14.74
N VAL A 72 -1.57 9.09 -14.25
CA VAL A 72 -0.75 9.36 -13.07
C VAL A 72 0.49 10.14 -13.48
N GLY A 73 0.73 11.28 -12.82
CA GLY A 73 1.91 12.10 -13.05
C GLY A 73 3.09 11.66 -12.19
N SER A 74 3.01 11.94 -10.89
CA SER A 74 4.06 11.57 -9.95
C SER A 74 3.49 10.67 -8.85
N VAL A 75 4.36 9.88 -8.24
CA VAL A 75 3.98 9.02 -7.11
C VAL A 75 5.00 9.21 -5.99
N ASP A 76 4.50 9.59 -4.83
CA ASP A 76 5.29 9.66 -3.60
C ASP A 76 4.74 8.70 -2.57
N VAL A 77 5.64 8.12 -1.79
CA VAL A 77 5.28 7.23 -0.69
C VAL A 77 5.80 7.82 0.60
N GLU A 78 4.90 8.03 1.55
CA GLU A 78 5.26 8.51 2.89
C GLU A 78 5.10 7.35 3.86
N LEU A 79 6.19 6.99 4.53
CA LEU A 79 6.14 5.99 5.59
C LEU A 79 5.68 6.65 6.88
N VAL A 80 4.67 6.07 7.50
CA VAL A 80 4.14 6.54 8.78
C VAL A 80 4.18 5.38 9.78
N TRP A 81 4.50 5.72 11.03
CA TRP A 81 4.64 4.73 12.09
C TRP A 81 3.64 4.95 13.22
N ASP A 82 2.74 5.89 13.07
CA ASP A 82 1.69 6.18 14.03
C ASP A 82 0.34 6.22 13.29
N PRO A 83 -0.55 5.28 13.58
CA PRO A 83 -0.38 4.17 14.51
C PRO A 83 0.55 3.08 13.95
N TYR A 84 1.21 2.34 14.85
CA TYR A 84 1.95 1.14 14.43
C TYR A 84 0.99 0.11 13.85
N TRP A 85 1.48 -0.59 12.82
CA TRP A 85 0.71 -1.68 12.27
C TRP A 85 0.59 -2.82 13.28
N THR A 86 -0.62 -3.40 13.35
CA THR A 86 -0.90 -4.59 14.14
C THR A 86 -1.73 -5.55 13.28
N PRO A 87 -1.73 -6.86 13.61
CA PRO A 87 -2.57 -7.82 12.89
C PRO A 87 -4.06 -7.48 12.87
N GLU A 88 -4.53 -6.69 13.84
CA GLU A 88 -5.92 -6.24 13.87
C GLU A 88 -6.29 -5.36 12.67
N MET A 89 -5.31 -4.79 12.00
CA MET A 89 -5.52 -3.94 10.82
C MET A 89 -5.73 -4.72 9.54
N MET A 90 -5.52 -6.04 9.58
CA MET A 90 -5.76 -6.91 8.43
C MET A 90 -7.24 -7.01 8.11
N ASP A 91 -7.56 -7.23 6.83
CA ASP A 91 -8.90 -7.60 6.43
C ASP A 91 -9.35 -8.83 7.24
N PRO A 92 -10.60 -8.86 7.75
CA PRO A 92 -11.07 -9.98 8.57
C PRO A 92 -10.91 -11.35 7.91
N ARG A 93 -11.04 -11.41 6.58
CA ARG A 93 -10.86 -12.67 5.85
C ARG A 93 -9.42 -13.15 5.90
N VAL A 94 -8.47 -12.22 5.81
CA VAL A 94 -7.05 -12.52 5.90
C VAL A 94 -6.69 -12.95 7.32
N LYS A 95 -7.22 -12.27 8.32
CA LYS A 95 -7.02 -12.66 9.73
C LYS A 95 -7.46 -14.10 9.97
N ALA A 96 -8.65 -14.44 9.49
CA ALA A 96 -9.18 -15.80 9.64
C ALA A 96 -8.29 -16.83 8.93
N PHE A 97 -7.81 -16.51 7.74
CA PHE A 97 -6.93 -17.40 6.98
C PHE A 97 -5.60 -17.64 7.71
N LEU A 98 -5.05 -16.62 8.36
CA LEU A 98 -3.79 -16.74 9.08
C LEU A 98 -3.94 -17.22 10.53
N GLY A 99 -5.16 -17.33 11.03
CA GLY A 99 -5.41 -17.83 12.38
C GLY A 99 -5.32 -16.76 13.48
N TYR A 100 -5.46 -15.50 13.12
CA TYR A 100 -5.49 -14.42 14.12
C TYR A 100 -6.87 -14.22 14.73
#